data_ac95b4aabdabe0a8ea6953ca823e64e3
#
_entry.id   ac95b4aabdabe0a8ea6953ca823e64e3
#
_cell.length_a   1.000
_cell.length_b   1.000
_cell.length_c   1.000
_cell.angle_alpha   90.00
_cell.angle_beta   90.00
_cell.angle_gamma   90.00
#
_symmetry.space_group_name_H-M   'P 1'
#
loop_
_entity.id
_entity.type
_entity.pdbx_description
1 polymer ?
#
loop_
_entity_poly.entity_id
_entity_poly.type
_entity_poly.pdbx_seq_one_letter_code
_entity_poly.pdbx_strand_id
1 'polypeptide(L)'
;MYGLAQVPVTERTMLEKDEALKPANMVTGRLGGRYVGRNRKWQGIPSLTRTRGGRLYVCFYSGGEGEGAENYVLLKKSDDDGKTWSEPVLAIDPAGNVRAFDPCLWTAPDGRVFLFWAQ
;
A
#
# COMPACT_ATOMS: atom_id res chain seq x y z
N MET A 1 35.29 10.70 6.23
CA MET A 1 34.18 11.26 7.05
C MET A 1 32.99 11.54 6.19
N TYR A 2 31.87 11.18 6.68
CA TYR A 2 30.64 11.24 5.93
C TYR A 2 29.77 12.39 6.42
N GLY A 3 29.03 13.04 5.52
CA GLY A 3 28.26 14.23 5.82
C GLY A 3 27.29 14.07 6.99
N LEU A 4 26.69 12.90 7.15
CA LEU A 4 25.76 12.62 8.25
C LEU A 4 26.44 12.65 9.63
N ALA A 5 27.74 12.38 9.71
CA ALA A 5 28.47 12.44 10.97
C ALA A 5 28.73 13.87 11.44
N GLN A 6 28.55 14.86 10.58
CA GLN A 6 28.74 16.26 10.91
C GLN A 6 27.49 16.93 11.45
N VAL A 7 26.33 16.30 11.28
CA VAL A 7 25.05 16.78 11.82
C VAL A 7 24.67 15.90 12.99
N PRO A 8 24.54 16.44 14.20
CA PRO A 8 24.10 15.66 15.36
C PRO A 8 22.76 14.97 15.10
N VAL A 9 22.68 13.66 15.35
CA VAL A 9 21.46 12.87 15.12
C VAL A 9 20.30 13.42 15.94
N THR A 10 20.55 13.84 17.19
CA THR A 10 19.55 14.44 18.07
C THR A 10 18.98 15.73 17.51
N GLU A 11 19.82 16.61 16.95
CA GLU A 11 19.38 17.86 16.33
C GLU A 11 18.52 17.58 15.10
N ARG A 12 18.93 16.65 14.24
CA ARG A 12 18.16 16.27 13.06
C ARG A 12 16.80 15.69 13.39
N THR A 13 16.68 14.82 14.41
CA THR A 13 15.42 14.22 14.84
C THR A 13 14.51 15.22 15.54
N MET A 14 15.03 16.23 16.15
CA MET A 14 14.25 17.31 16.75
C MET A 14 13.68 18.26 15.70
N LEU A 15 14.39 18.49 14.61
CA LEU A 15 13.98 19.42 13.55
C LEU A 15 12.92 18.83 12.62
N GLU A 16 12.99 17.54 12.33
CA GLU A 16 12.12 16.92 11.36
C GLU A 16 11.86 15.46 11.68
N LYS A 17 10.56 15.12 11.72
CA LYS A 17 10.14 13.74 11.85
C LYS A 17 10.19 13.09 10.45
N ASP A 18 10.77 11.90 10.38
CA ASP A 18 10.77 11.11 9.15
C ASP A 18 9.33 10.95 8.60
N GLU A 19 9.12 11.33 7.35
CA GLU A 19 7.80 11.24 6.71
C GLU A 19 7.28 9.81 6.64
N ALA A 20 8.17 8.84 6.53
CA ALA A 20 7.79 7.41 6.51
C ALA A 20 7.21 6.92 7.86
N LEU A 21 7.42 7.66 8.94
CA LEU A 21 6.84 7.35 10.24
C LEU A 21 5.42 7.92 10.42
N LYS A 22 4.98 8.76 9.50
CA LYS A 22 3.61 9.29 9.54
C LYS A 22 2.64 8.23 9.04
N PRO A 23 1.44 8.14 9.63
CA PRO A 23 0.41 7.23 9.11
C PRO A 23 0.08 7.52 7.65
N ALA A 24 -0.02 6.47 6.85
CA ALA A 24 -0.47 6.60 5.47
C ALA A 24 -1.95 7.03 5.41
N ASN A 25 -2.32 7.73 4.34
CA ASN A 25 -3.72 7.99 4.06
C ASN A 25 -4.42 6.70 3.66
N MET A 26 -5.55 6.43 4.27
CA MET A 26 -6.42 5.29 3.94
C MET A 26 -7.61 5.82 3.15
N VAL A 27 -7.69 5.49 1.87
CA VAL A 27 -8.79 5.89 0.99
C VAL A 27 -9.71 4.69 0.79
N THR A 28 -10.96 4.83 1.19
CA THR A 28 -11.97 3.76 1.13
C THR A 28 -13.20 4.21 0.36
N GLY A 29 -14.09 3.26 0.06
CA GLY A 29 -15.31 3.52 -0.67
C GLY A 29 -15.10 3.45 -2.17
N ARG A 30 -15.73 4.35 -2.90
CA ARG A 30 -15.61 4.39 -4.36
C ARG A 30 -14.35 5.16 -4.78
N LEU A 31 -13.31 4.41 -5.07
CA LEU A 31 -12.04 4.99 -5.51
C LEU A 31 -12.11 5.36 -6.99
N GLY A 32 -11.59 6.54 -7.31
CA GLY A 32 -11.52 7.06 -8.68
C GLY A 32 -10.12 7.56 -9.03
N GLY A 33 -10.03 8.37 -10.10
CA GLY A 33 -8.80 9.06 -10.47
C GLY A 33 -7.62 8.13 -10.69
N ARG A 34 -6.55 8.40 -9.97
CA ARG A 34 -5.27 7.67 -10.12
C ARG A 34 -5.33 6.18 -9.72
N TYR A 35 -6.35 5.77 -8.98
CA TYR A 35 -6.46 4.40 -8.48
C TYR A 35 -7.12 3.44 -9.46
N VAL A 36 -7.86 3.91 -10.46
CA VAL A 36 -8.56 3.04 -11.40
C VAL A 36 -7.62 2.45 -12.45
N GLY A 37 -7.94 1.23 -12.88
CA GLY A 37 -7.04 0.43 -13.73
C GLY A 37 -6.59 1.13 -15.01
N ARG A 38 -7.50 1.83 -15.70
CA ARG A 38 -7.18 2.53 -16.95
C ARG A 38 -6.18 3.69 -16.79
N ASN A 39 -6.02 4.20 -15.58
CA ASN A 39 -5.11 5.30 -15.27
C ASN A 39 -3.78 4.83 -14.66
N ARG A 40 -3.65 3.53 -14.39
CA ARG A 40 -2.41 2.96 -13.83
C ARG A 40 -1.55 2.40 -14.95
N LYS A 41 -0.29 2.80 -14.97
CA LYS A 41 0.69 2.36 -15.99
C LYS A 41 1.49 1.16 -15.53
N TRP A 42 1.61 0.96 -14.21
CA TRP A 42 2.46 -0.06 -13.63
C TRP A 42 1.82 -0.65 -12.37
N GLN A 43 2.12 -1.92 -12.11
CA GLN A 43 1.73 -2.60 -10.87
C GLN A 43 2.65 -3.79 -10.62
N GLY A 44 2.81 -4.16 -9.36
CA GLY A 44 3.70 -5.27 -9.02
C GLY A 44 3.45 -5.84 -7.63
N ILE A 45 4.15 -6.94 -7.37
CA ILE A 45 4.21 -7.67 -6.09
C ILE A 45 2.80 -7.95 -5.53
N PRO A 46 2.03 -8.85 -6.14
CA PRO A 46 0.71 -9.21 -5.62
C PRO A 46 0.80 -10.16 -4.42
N SER A 47 -0.17 -10.04 -3.52
CA SER A 47 -0.43 -11.01 -2.47
C SER A 47 -1.92 -11.35 -2.45
N LEU A 48 -2.25 -12.58 -2.16
CA LEU A 48 -3.60 -13.12 -2.22
C LEU A 48 -3.92 -13.86 -0.94
N THR A 49 -5.15 -13.68 -0.43
CA THR A 49 -5.66 -14.49 0.67
C THR A 49 -7.13 -14.82 0.46
N ARG A 50 -7.59 -15.91 1.07
CA ARG A 50 -8.99 -16.34 1.05
C ARG A 50 -9.56 -16.26 2.45
N THR A 51 -10.73 -15.69 2.60
CA THR A 51 -11.48 -15.70 3.85
C THR A 51 -12.16 -17.05 4.06
N ARG A 52 -12.61 -17.32 5.29
CA ARG A 52 -13.38 -18.53 5.61
C ARG A 52 -14.66 -18.65 4.78
N GLY A 53 -15.28 -17.52 4.44
CA GLY A 53 -16.49 -17.48 3.62
C GLY A 53 -16.22 -17.63 2.12
N GLY A 54 -14.96 -17.74 1.70
CA GLY A 54 -14.60 -17.96 0.30
C GLY A 54 -14.27 -16.70 -0.48
N ARG A 55 -14.38 -15.50 0.11
CA ARG A 55 -13.96 -14.26 -0.55
C ARG A 55 -12.45 -14.25 -0.73
N LEU A 56 -12.00 -13.88 -1.91
CA LEU A 56 -10.61 -13.59 -2.18
C LEU A 56 -10.33 -12.10 -2.03
N TYR A 57 -9.20 -11.79 -1.43
CA TYR A 57 -8.60 -10.47 -1.47
C TYR A 57 -7.25 -10.54 -2.19
N VAL A 58 -7.00 -9.58 -3.04
CA VAL A 58 -5.69 -9.37 -3.65
C VAL A 58 -5.22 -7.95 -3.34
N CYS A 59 -3.98 -7.82 -2.94
CA CYS A 59 -3.30 -6.53 -2.84
C CYS A 59 -2.09 -6.51 -3.76
N PHE A 60 -1.72 -5.32 -4.16
CA PHE A 60 -0.55 -5.04 -4.97
C PHE A 60 -0.23 -3.55 -4.83
N TYR A 61 0.96 -3.14 -5.23
CA TYR A 61 1.23 -1.71 -5.30
C TYR A 61 1.31 -1.24 -6.75
N SER A 62 1.02 0.03 -6.94
CA SER A 62 0.87 0.65 -8.25
C SER A 62 1.18 2.14 -8.13
N GLY A 63 0.97 2.88 -9.20
CA GLY A 63 1.27 4.31 -9.26
C GLY A 63 2.62 4.58 -9.89
N GLY A 64 2.72 5.71 -10.61
CA GLY A 64 3.90 6.02 -11.39
C GLY A 64 4.07 5.11 -12.60
N GLU A 65 5.27 5.13 -13.17
CA GLU A 65 5.65 4.30 -14.31
C GLU A 65 6.50 3.09 -13.92
N GLY A 66 6.74 2.92 -12.62
CA GLY A 66 7.55 1.87 -12.04
C GLY A 66 7.61 2.04 -10.53
N GLU A 67 8.64 1.48 -9.91
CA GLU A 67 8.87 1.65 -8.48
C GLU A 67 9.38 3.05 -8.16
N GLY A 68 8.75 3.71 -7.19
CA GLY A 68 9.13 5.07 -6.79
C GLY A 68 8.16 5.71 -5.80
N ALA A 69 8.40 6.98 -5.51
CA ALA A 69 7.67 7.76 -4.52
C ALA A 69 6.16 7.88 -4.81
N GLU A 70 5.75 7.65 -6.04
CA GLU A 70 4.33 7.72 -6.43
C GLU A 70 3.56 6.43 -6.15
N ASN A 71 4.22 5.40 -5.60
CA ASN A 71 3.58 4.12 -5.35
C ASN A 71 2.63 4.16 -4.15
N TYR A 72 1.51 3.51 -4.31
CA TYR A 72 0.49 3.26 -3.30
C TYR A 72 0.04 1.80 -3.35
N VAL A 73 -0.48 1.28 -2.25
CA VAL A 73 -1.02 -0.08 -2.18
C VAL A 73 -2.52 -0.06 -2.45
N LEU A 74 -2.99 -1.02 -3.22
CA LEU A 74 -4.39 -1.23 -3.53
C LEU A 74 -4.87 -2.58 -3.04
N LEU A 75 -6.14 -2.65 -2.65
CA LEU A 75 -6.84 -3.88 -2.28
C LEU A 75 -8.07 -4.04 -3.16
N LYS A 76 -8.23 -5.22 -3.75
CA LYS A 76 -9.42 -5.62 -4.52
C LYS A 76 -9.98 -6.92 -3.94
N LYS A 77 -11.23 -7.22 -4.26
CA LYS A 77 -11.90 -8.45 -3.80
C LYS A 77 -12.58 -9.18 -4.94
N SER A 78 -12.76 -10.49 -4.78
CA SER A 78 -13.58 -11.34 -5.63
C SER A 78 -14.47 -12.21 -4.76
N ASP A 79 -15.75 -12.28 -5.12
CA ASP A 79 -16.75 -13.12 -4.44
C ASP A 79 -17.17 -14.34 -5.30
N ASP A 80 -16.51 -14.57 -6.43
CA ASP A 80 -16.82 -15.64 -7.39
C ASP A 80 -15.57 -16.48 -7.75
N ASP A 81 -14.72 -16.68 -6.78
CA ASP A 81 -13.52 -17.52 -6.90
C ASP A 81 -12.51 -17.00 -7.94
N GLY A 82 -12.39 -15.68 -8.04
CA GLY A 82 -11.43 -15.02 -8.92
C GLY A 82 -11.88 -14.86 -10.36
N LYS A 83 -13.12 -15.20 -10.69
CA LYS A 83 -13.65 -15.02 -12.04
C LYS A 83 -13.83 -13.55 -12.39
N THR A 84 -14.34 -12.77 -11.43
CA THR A 84 -14.42 -11.32 -11.54
C THR A 84 -13.86 -10.65 -10.30
N TRP A 85 -13.36 -9.44 -10.48
CA TRP A 85 -12.72 -8.64 -9.43
C TRP A 85 -13.37 -7.28 -9.31
N SER A 86 -13.54 -6.83 -8.09
CA SER A 86 -14.02 -5.46 -7.84
C SER A 86 -13.02 -4.42 -8.34
N GLU A 87 -13.47 -3.18 -8.48
CA GLU A 87 -12.58 -2.04 -8.43
C GLU A 87 -11.89 -1.98 -7.05
N PRO A 88 -10.77 -1.24 -6.92
CA PRO A 88 -10.12 -1.11 -5.62
C PRO A 88 -11.08 -0.66 -4.53
N VAL A 89 -11.06 -1.36 -3.39
CA VAL A 89 -11.90 -1.04 -2.22
C VAL A 89 -11.13 -0.27 -1.15
N LEU A 90 -9.80 -0.28 -1.25
CA LEU A 90 -8.90 0.42 -0.34
C LEU A 90 -7.66 0.85 -1.12
N ALA A 91 -7.20 2.07 -0.89
CA ALA A 91 -5.87 2.52 -1.25
C ALA A 91 -5.13 2.99 0.01
N ILE A 92 -3.88 2.58 0.13
CA ILE A 92 -2.95 3.04 1.16
C ILE A 92 -1.95 3.93 0.45
N ASP A 93 -2.08 5.24 0.66
CA ASP A 93 -1.37 6.25 -0.12
C ASP A 93 -0.70 7.26 0.81
N PRO A 94 0.57 7.03 1.17
CA PRO A 94 1.30 7.95 2.02
C PRO A 94 1.41 9.36 1.40
N ALA A 95 1.42 10.35 2.26
CA ALA A 95 1.63 11.73 1.82
C ALA A 95 3.11 12.02 1.54
N GLY A 96 3.37 13.12 0.85
CA GLY A 96 4.72 13.60 0.57
C GLY A 96 5.48 12.69 -0.39
N ASN A 97 6.77 12.52 -0.14
CA ASN A 97 7.68 11.74 -0.97
C ASN A 97 7.88 10.31 -0.44
N VAL A 98 6.84 9.75 0.17
CA VAL A 98 6.83 8.41 0.74
C VAL A 98 6.02 7.49 -0.15
N ARG A 99 6.54 6.31 -0.43
CA ARG A 99 5.81 5.26 -1.17
C ARG A 99 5.26 4.20 -0.22
N ALA A 100 4.16 3.55 -0.59
CA ALA A 100 3.71 2.30 0.01
C ALA A 100 3.96 1.16 -0.98
N PHE A 101 4.57 0.05 -0.51
CA PHE A 101 5.02 -1.01 -1.39
C PHE A 101 5.06 -2.37 -0.67
N ASP A 102 5.36 -3.43 -1.40
CA ASP A 102 5.50 -4.81 -0.93
C ASP A 102 4.37 -5.24 0.02
N PRO A 103 3.10 -5.14 -0.40
CA PRO A 103 2.01 -5.52 0.47
C PRO A 103 1.92 -7.03 0.65
N CYS A 104 1.45 -7.46 1.81
CA CYS A 104 1.20 -8.85 2.12
C CYS A 104 -0.15 -9.02 2.82
N LEU A 105 -0.92 -10.01 2.40
CA LEU A 105 -2.19 -10.39 3.01
C LEU A 105 -2.07 -11.68 3.79
N TRP A 106 -2.76 -11.75 4.90
CA TRP A 106 -2.86 -12.95 5.70
C TRP A 106 -4.23 -13.06 6.37
N THR A 107 -4.87 -14.22 6.23
CA THR A 107 -6.09 -14.55 6.98
C THR A 107 -5.71 -15.33 8.21
N ALA A 108 -5.92 -14.74 9.38
CA ALA A 108 -5.61 -15.34 10.66
C ALA A 108 -6.56 -16.51 10.99
N PRO A 109 -6.18 -17.43 11.90
CA PRO A 109 -7.05 -18.54 12.29
C PRO A 109 -8.40 -18.11 12.87
N ASP A 110 -8.49 -16.93 13.46
CA ASP A 110 -9.75 -16.36 13.99
C ASP A 110 -10.63 -15.70 12.91
N GLY A 111 -10.19 -15.72 11.65
CA GLY A 111 -10.93 -15.17 10.52
C GLY A 111 -10.64 -13.72 10.19
N ARG A 112 -9.84 -13.02 10.98
CA ARG A 112 -9.42 -11.65 10.64
C ARG A 112 -8.47 -11.65 9.47
N VAL A 113 -8.61 -10.65 8.60
CA VAL A 113 -7.70 -10.43 7.48
C VAL A 113 -6.78 -9.27 7.81
N PHE A 114 -5.48 -9.51 7.68
CA PHE A 114 -4.45 -8.52 7.89
C PHE A 114 -3.81 -8.15 6.56
N LEU A 115 -3.57 -6.87 6.38
CA LEU A 115 -2.81 -6.34 5.28
C LEU A 115 -1.59 -5.60 5.88
N PHE A 116 -0.41 -6.03 5.47
CA PHE A 116 0.86 -5.43 5.84
C PHE A 116 1.47 -4.74 4.63
N TRP A 117 2.20 -3.68 4.83
CA TRP A 117 2.94 -3.01 3.78
C TRP A 117 4.20 -2.36 4.35
N ALA A 118 5.13 -2.02 3.47
CA ALA A 118 6.28 -1.17 3.79
C ALA A 118 6.02 0.26 3.32
N GLN A 119 6.58 1.20 4.02
CA GLN A 119 6.62 2.59 3.60
C GLN A 119 7.88 3.30 4.09
#